data_85e9f03d3b1ce13ed3dce4464d9c1268
#
_entry.id   85e9f03d3b1ce13ed3dce4464d9c1268
#
_cell.length_a   1.000
_cell.length_b   1.000
_cell.length_c   1.000
_cell.angle_alpha   90.00
_cell.angle_beta   90.00
_cell.angle_gamma   90.00
#
_symmetry.space_group_name_H-M   'P 1'
#
loop_
_entity.id
_entity.type
_entity.pdbx_description
1 polymer ?
#
loop_
_entity_poly.entity_id
_entity_poly.type
_entity_poly.pdbx_seq_one_letter_code
_entity_poly.pdbx_strand_id
1 'polypeptide(L)'
;MPRPRGTFDSTRFDQYAHLLLTLCTDSLVHVTGRGYHSASNRPLSVLRSHDGFPPPSCRSLPGRMLINLLPDFFAVLESTDRVAAYQRYYNAHRRLLEPYWHNYVVDPDGPHFADVVRATALANRSDLQDMLERTDVVALARNAEQQCARLLEQDVDVDVVLMVGVGAANAGELVVDGRGIAFACLEHFTSVANPDTQGLGLDPELLPLWLAHEIAHAIRYTSPTSRSELRQLIDEAGGQYSYWETGRRASLRELLINEGLAVHASQVISPGHAAWEYFGFGRRQYARVRELEAVIGRAVLEDLDRAGLGLRLRYLSGGMSDEARTVDRYVLPERSGYFLGARMADAGISERGMAWAVRASAAELSQLARAAQATA
;
A
#
# COMPACT_ATOMS: atom_id res chain seq x y z
N MET A 1 -14.65 30.03 -18.03
CA MET A 1 -15.11 28.71 -18.51
C MET A 1 -14.30 27.67 -17.76
N PRO A 2 -14.88 26.75 -16.97
CA PRO A 2 -14.14 25.71 -16.29
C PRO A 2 -13.61 24.73 -17.34
N ARG A 3 -12.31 24.38 -17.25
CA ARG A 3 -11.67 23.34 -18.07
C ARG A 3 -12.27 21.98 -17.73
N PRO A 4 -12.48 21.07 -18.68
CA PRO A 4 -12.93 19.72 -18.37
C PRO A 4 -11.86 19.02 -17.50
N ARG A 5 -12.28 18.52 -16.34
CA ARG A 5 -11.47 17.66 -15.48
C ARG A 5 -11.14 16.39 -16.26
N GLY A 6 -9.86 16.06 -16.36
CA GLY A 6 -9.39 14.85 -17.02
C GLY A 6 -10.06 13.63 -16.39
N THR A 7 -10.67 12.80 -17.22
CA THR A 7 -11.25 11.52 -16.79
C THR A 7 -10.12 10.55 -16.49
N PHE A 8 -10.08 10.04 -15.26
CA PHE A 8 -9.20 8.96 -14.83
C PHE A 8 -9.43 7.73 -15.72
N ASP A 9 -8.40 7.32 -16.46
CA ASP A 9 -8.42 6.11 -17.30
C ASP A 9 -7.79 4.96 -16.54
N SER A 10 -8.63 4.13 -15.92
CA SER A 10 -8.21 2.96 -15.13
C SER A 10 -7.52 1.87 -15.96
N THR A 11 -7.62 1.90 -17.29
CA THR A 11 -7.01 0.87 -18.15
C THR A 11 -5.47 0.92 -18.15
N ARG A 12 -4.87 2.02 -17.68
CA ARG A 12 -3.41 2.15 -17.57
C ARG A 12 -2.83 1.62 -16.26
N PHE A 13 -3.64 1.55 -15.20
CA PHE A 13 -3.28 0.86 -13.96
C PHE A 13 -3.01 -0.63 -14.24
N ASP A 14 -3.74 -1.19 -15.21
CA ASP A 14 -3.72 -2.61 -15.58
C ASP A 14 -2.40 -3.04 -16.24
N GLN A 15 -1.76 -2.14 -17.01
CA GLN A 15 -0.54 -2.50 -17.75
C GLN A 15 0.68 -2.70 -16.84
N TYR A 16 0.71 -2.04 -15.66
CA TYR A 16 1.86 -2.11 -14.75
C TYR A 16 1.74 -3.21 -13.71
N ALA A 17 0.55 -3.40 -13.18
CA ALA A 17 0.24 -4.60 -12.42
C ALA A 17 0.55 -5.84 -13.27
N HIS A 18 0.32 -5.78 -14.58
CA HIS A 18 0.67 -6.83 -15.53
C HIS A 18 2.19 -7.01 -15.68
N LEU A 19 2.98 -5.95 -15.71
CA LEU A 19 4.44 -6.04 -15.82
C LEU A 19 5.06 -6.56 -14.53
N LEU A 20 4.61 -6.07 -13.38
CA LEU A 20 5.05 -6.56 -12.06
C LEU A 20 4.61 -8.01 -11.81
N LEU A 21 3.38 -8.38 -12.21
CA LEU A 21 2.90 -9.75 -12.15
C LEU A 21 3.62 -10.66 -13.18
N THR A 22 3.93 -10.19 -14.37
CA THR A 22 4.70 -10.95 -15.35
C THR A 22 6.12 -11.20 -14.85
N LEU A 23 6.77 -10.21 -14.23
CA LEU A 23 8.08 -10.37 -13.62
C LEU A 23 8.03 -11.28 -12.37
N CYS A 24 6.91 -11.26 -11.62
CA CYS A 24 6.71 -12.17 -10.48
C CYS A 24 6.28 -13.58 -10.93
N THR A 25 5.50 -13.74 -12.01
CA THR A 25 5.08 -15.06 -12.51
C THR A 25 6.23 -15.81 -13.18
N ASP A 26 7.16 -15.15 -13.84
CA ASP A 26 8.38 -15.81 -14.34
C ASP A 26 9.23 -16.37 -13.20
N SER A 27 9.25 -15.71 -12.04
CA SER A 27 9.89 -16.25 -10.83
C SER A 27 9.09 -17.41 -10.21
N LEU A 28 7.77 -17.42 -10.31
CA LEU A 28 6.91 -18.49 -9.80
C LEU A 28 6.89 -19.73 -10.73
N VAL A 29 6.96 -19.55 -12.03
CA VAL A 29 6.98 -20.67 -13.00
C VAL A 29 8.30 -21.45 -12.88
N HIS A 30 9.40 -20.83 -12.50
CA HIS A 30 10.65 -21.53 -12.22
C HIS A 30 10.64 -22.37 -10.93
N VAL A 31 9.71 -22.10 -10.00
CA VAL A 31 9.58 -22.85 -8.74
C VAL A 31 8.65 -24.07 -8.87
N THR A 32 7.72 -24.09 -9.81
CA THR A 32 6.75 -25.20 -9.99
C THR A 32 7.20 -26.30 -10.93
N GLY A 33 8.33 -26.14 -11.63
CA GLY A 33 8.80 -27.07 -12.68
C GLY A 33 9.80 -28.14 -12.24
N ARG A 34 10.16 -28.25 -10.95
CA ARG A 34 11.04 -29.32 -10.44
C ARG A 34 10.40 -30.07 -9.28
N GLY A 35 10.21 -31.38 -9.52
CA GLY A 35 9.60 -32.31 -8.57
C GLY A 35 10.23 -32.25 -7.18
N TYR A 36 9.37 -32.39 -6.20
CA TYR A 36 9.73 -32.51 -4.78
C TYR A 36 10.61 -33.75 -4.59
N HIS A 37 11.90 -33.55 -4.35
CA HIS A 37 12.71 -34.45 -3.58
C HIS A 37 12.98 -33.80 -2.23
N SER A 38 12.48 -34.46 -1.20
CA SER A 38 12.74 -34.21 0.22
C SER A 38 14.22 -33.86 0.45
N ALA A 39 14.47 -32.61 0.90
CA ALA A 39 15.75 -32.23 1.47
C ALA A 39 15.49 -31.57 2.83
N SER A 40 15.90 -32.34 3.83
CA SER A 40 16.17 -32.08 5.24
C SER A 40 16.20 -30.60 5.69
N ASN A 41 15.43 -30.35 6.76
CA ASN A 41 15.60 -29.26 7.71
C ASN A 41 17.09 -28.96 8.00
N ARG A 42 17.59 -27.86 7.53
CA ARG A 42 18.75 -27.21 8.13
C ARG A 42 18.30 -25.88 8.72
N PRO A 43 18.56 -25.64 10.02
CA PRO A 43 18.31 -24.35 10.62
C PRO A 43 19.24 -23.30 9.97
N LEU A 44 18.73 -22.12 9.69
CA LEU A 44 19.49 -20.95 9.30
C LEU A 44 20.59 -20.72 10.34
N SER A 45 21.83 -21.04 9.96
CA SER A 45 23.01 -20.75 10.75
C SER A 45 23.19 -19.24 10.81
N VAL A 46 23.07 -18.73 12.03
CA VAL A 46 23.47 -17.38 12.45
C VAL A 46 24.88 -17.10 11.90
N LEU A 47 24.97 -16.21 10.94
CA LEU A 47 26.24 -15.57 10.55
C LEU A 47 26.73 -14.77 11.76
N ARG A 48 27.70 -15.31 12.46
CA ARG A 48 28.44 -14.59 13.49
C ARG A 48 29.16 -13.43 12.86
N SER A 49 28.74 -12.22 13.21
CA SER A 49 29.49 -11.01 12.98
C SER A 49 30.86 -11.08 13.66
N HIS A 50 31.93 -11.07 12.88
CA HIS A 50 33.22 -10.58 13.34
C HIS A 50 33.24 -9.09 13.00
N ASP A 51 33.33 -8.33 14.04
CA ASP A 51 34.00 -7.08 14.34
C ASP A 51 33.13 -6.17 15.20
N GLY A 52 33.72 -5.87 16.36
CA GLY A 52 33.10 -5.23 17.51
C GLY A 52 32.68 -3.77 17.29
N PHE A 53 31.49 -3.58 16.75
CA PHE A 53 30.73 -2.39 17.02
C PHE A 53 29.72 -2.70 18.12
N PRO A 54 29.63 -1.87 19.17
CA PRO A 54 28.59 -2.00 20.16
C PRO A 54 27.24 -1.88 19.43
N PRO A 55 26.21 -2.65 19.83
CA PRO A 55 24.88 -2.49 19.27
C PRO A 55 24.48 -1.03 19.42
N PRO A 56 23.86 -0.42 18.41
CA PRO A 56 23.36 0.94 18.54
C PRO A 56 22.42 0.94 19.75
N SER A 57 22.78 1.70 20.77
CA SER A 57 21.93 1.94 21.92
C SER A 57 20.54 2.33 21.39
N CYS A 58 19.48 1.66 21.83
CA CYS A 58 18.09 2.05 21.63
C CYS A 58 17.92 3.49 22.17
N ARG A 59 18.29 4.47 21.37
CA ARG A 59 17.80 5.84 21.56
C ARG A 59 16.36 5.80 21.05
N SER A 60 15.42 6.00 21.94
CA SER A 60 14.04 6.36 21.58
C SER A 60 14.13 7.43 20.50
N LEU A 61 13.77 7.09 19.27
CA LEU A 61 13.66 8.08 18.20
C LEU A 61 12.63 9.12 18.66
N PRO A 62 12.92 10.42 18.47
CA PRO A 62 11.94 11.46 18.77
C PRO A 62 10.64 11.20 17.99
N GLY A 63 9.52 11.65 18.51
CA GLY A 63 8.14 11.43 18.03
C GLY A 63 7.95 11.48 16.52
N ARG A 64 6.70 11.44 16.06
CA ARG A 64 6.29 11.42 14.64
C ARG A 64 7.11 12.35 13.75
N MET A 65 7.58 11.85 12.60
CA MET A 65 8.39 12.63 11.66
C MET A 65 7.74 12.70 10.28
N LEU A 66 7.73 13.91 9.71
CA LEU A 66 7.53 14.08 8.27
C LEU A 66 8.93 14.10 7.61
N ILE A 67 9.21 13.04 6.86
CA ILE A 67 10.47 12.82 6.16
C ILE A 67 10.26 13.21 4.70
N ASN A 68 10.99 14.23 4.24
CA ASN A 68 10.92 14.68 2.86
C ASN A 68 12.19 14.28 2.12
N LEU A 69 12.11 13.29 1.23
CA LEU A 69 13.23 12.79 0.42
C LEU A 69 13.38 13.51 -0.92
N LEU A 70 12.50 14.46 -1.25
CA LEU A 70 12.53 15.17 -2.54
C LEU A 70 13.83 15.92 -2.79
N PRO A 71 14.40 16.70 -1.82
CA PRO A 71 15.65 17.41 -2.09
C PRO A 71 16.78 16.48 -2.49
N ASP A 72 16.90 15.33 -1.83
CA ASP A 72 17.96 14.36 -2.13
C ASP A 72 17.73 13.65 -3.48
N PHE A 73 16.46 13.42 -3.84
CA PHE A 73 16.14 12.88 -5.16
C PHE A 73 16.38 13.93 -6.28
N PHE A 74 16.08 15.21 -6.06
CA PHE A 74 16.37 16.25 -7.04
C PHE A 74 17.88 16.40 -7.27
N ALA A 75 18.71 16.23 -6.23
CA ALA A 75 20.16 16.15 -6.40
C ALA A 75 20.61 15.00 -7.32
N VAL A 76 19.85 13.89 -7.39
CA VAL A 76 20.08 12.84 -8.39
C VAL A 76 19.82 13.37 -9.80
N LEU A 77 18.72 14.11 -10.02
CA LEU A 77 18.36 14.63 -11.33
C LEU A 77 19.35 15.70 -11.85
N GLU A 78 20.00 16.43 -10.95
CA GLU A 78 21.02 17.44 -11.27
C GLU A 78 22.40 16.82 -11.54
N SER A 79 22.63 15.55 -11.18
CA SER A 79 23.90 14.88 -11.36
C SER A 79 24.20 14.57 -12.83
N THR A 80 25.45 14.70 -13.24
CA THR A 80 25.92 14.27 -14.57
C THR A 80 25.88 12.75 -14.75
N ASP A 81 26.02 11.97 -13.66
CA ASP A 81 25.82 10.52 -13.63
C ASP A 81 24.64 10.22 -12.68
N ARG A 82 23.44 10.29 -13.22
CA ARG A 82 22.20 10.09 -12.48
C ARG A 82 22.06 8.68 -11.93
N VAL A 83 22.55 7.67 -12.62
CA VAL A 83 22.45 6.27 -12.18
C VAL A 83 23.31 6.04 -10.94
N ALA A 84 24.57 6.47 -10.95
CA ALA A 84 25.44 6.40 -9.79
C ALA A 84 24.93 7.31 -8.64
N ALA A 85 24.34 8.45 -8.96
CA ALA A 85 23.72 9.33 -7.97
C ALA A 85 22.51 8.67 -7.30
N TYR A 86 21.65 7.97 -8.05
CA TYR A 86 20.53 7.21 -7.52
C TYR A 86 21.00 6.10 -6.58
N GLN A 87 22.07 5.39 -6.91
CA GLN A 87 22.63 4.36 -6.02
C GLN A 87 23.11 4.96 -4.68
N ARG A 88 23.73 6.16 -4.72
CA ARG A 88 24.10 6.87 -3.49
C ARG A 88 22.87 7.29 -2.68
N TYR A 89 21.84 7.83 -3.34
CA TYR A 89 20.55 8.17 -2.73
C TYR A 89 19.90 6.94 -2.08
N TYR A 90 19.82 5.81 -2.79
CA TYR A 90 19.31 4.55 -2.26
C TYR A 90 20.07 4.12 -1.01
N ASN A 91 21.41 4.12 -1.05
CA ASN A 91 22.23 3.73 0.08
C ASN A 91 22.11 4.68 1.29
N ALA A 92 21.98 5.98 1.03
CA ALA A 92 21.79 6.98 2.10
C ALA A 92 20.45 6.80 2.83
N HIS A 93 19.41 6.37 2.12
CA HIS A 93 18.06 6.16 2.65
C HIS A 93 17.68 4.67 2.71
N ARG A 94 18.65 3.78 2.74
CA ARG A 94 18.47 2.33 2.64
C ARG A 94 17.43 1.78 3.62
N ARG A 95 17.41 2.29 4.85
CA ARG A 95 16.45 1.86 5.88
C ARG A 95 14.99 2.03 5.47
N LEU A 96 14.67 3.03 4.63
CA LEU A 96 13.34 3.28 4.10
C LEU A 96 13.13 2.64 2.72
N LEU A 97 14.12 2.79 1.84
CA LEU A 97 13.98 2.39 0.45
C LEU A 97 14.09 0.88 0.26
N GLU A 98 14.92 0.16 1.02
CA GLU A 98 15.04 -1.29 0.88
C GLU A 98 13.72 -2.01 1.21
N PRO A 99 13.01 -1.72 2.34
CA PRO A 99 11.67 -2.26 2.58
C PRO A 99 10.65 -1.87 1.52
N TYR A 100 10.68 -0.63 1.00
CA TYR A 100 9.82 -0.20 -0.10
C TYR A 100 10.06 -1.06 -1.35
N TRP A 101 11.33 -1.27 -1.74
CA TRP A 101 11.69 -2.08 -2.91
C TRP A 101 11.21 -3.53 -2.75
N HIS A 102 11.47 -4.16 -1.61
CA HIS A 102 11.05 -5.55 -1.35
C HIS A 102 9.52 -5.74 -1.35
N ASN A 103 8.78 -4.75 -0.90
CA ASN A 103 7.32 -4.87 -0.80
C ASN A 103 6.57 -4.45 -2.07
N TYR A 104 7.07 -3.45 -2.80
CA TYR A 104 6.31 -2.79 -3.86
C TYR A 104 6.96 -2.85 -5.25
N VAL A 105 8.23 -3.23 -5.35
CA VAL A 105 8.96 -3.17 -6.62
C VAL A 105 9.52 -4.54 -7.00
N VAL A 106 10.79 -4.73 -6.80
CA VAL A 106 11.52 -5.97 -7.06
C VAL A 106 12.57 -6.15 -5.98
N ASP A 107 13.10 -7.38 -5.87
CA ASP A 107 14.20 -7.66 -4.96
C ASP A 107 15.44 -6.80 -5.34
N PRO A 108 15.93 -5.94 -4.42
CA PRO A 108 17.13 -5.12 -4.66
C PRO A 108 18.39 -5.92 -4.96
N ASP A 109 18.47 -7.18 -4.51
CA ASP A 109 19.57 -8.09 -4.80
C ASP A 109 19.32 -8.91 -6.09
N GLY A 110 18.16 -8.69 -6.73
CA GLY A 110 17.75 -9.40 -7.94
C GLY A 110 18.26 -8.78 -9.23
N PRO A 111 18.10 -9.49 -10.37
CA PRO A 111 18.65 -9.08 -11.66
C PRO A 111 17.99 -7.81 -12.24
N HIS A 112 16.77 -7.48 -11.81
CA HIS A 112 15.99 -6.36 -12.37
C HIS A 112 16.25 -5.02 -11.69
N PHE A 113 16.92 -5.00 -10.55
CA PHE A 113 17.17 -3.77 -9.78
C PHE A 113 17.87 -2.70 -10.62
N ALA A 114 18.94 -3.08 -11.31
CA ALA A 114 19.72 -2.12 -12.11
C ALA A 114 18.93 -1.49 -13.26
N ASP A 115 18.02 -2.24 -13.88
CA ASP A 115 17.17 -1.74 -14.97
C ASP A 115 16.14 -0.76 -14.46
N VAL A 116 15.49 -1.06 -13.34
CA VAL A 116 14.52 -0.15 -12.70
C VAL A 116 15.22 1.12 -12.21
N VAL A 117 16.40 1.00 -11.57
CA VAL A 117 17.20 2.16 -11.16
C VAL A 117 17.53 3.04 -12.37
N ARG A 118 17.97 2.46 -13.47
CA ARG A 118 18.30 3.20 -14.70
C ARG A 118 17.05 3.92 -15.25
N ALA A 119 15.92 3.23 -15.38
CA ALA A 119 14.69 3.80 -15.86
C ALA A 119 14.24 4.99 -14.96
N THR A 120 14.27 4.79 -13.63
CA THR A 120 13.87 5.82 -12.65
C THR A 120 14.78 7.06 -12.70
N ALA A 121 16.08 6.87 -12.75
CA ALA A 121 17.07 7.96 -12.75
C ALA A 121 17.08 8.77 -14.05
N LEU A 122 16.72 8.16 -15.18
CA LEU A 122 16.75 8.80 -16.49
C LEU A 122 15.40 9.34 -16.96
N ALA A 123 14.30 9.00 -16.30
CA ALA A 123 12.96 9.45 -16.66
C ALA A 123 12.85 10.99 -16.67
N ASN A 124 12.03 11.51 -17.58
CA ASN A 124 11.65 12.91 -17.56
C ASN A 124 10.62 13.15 -16.45
N ARG A 125 10.90 14.15 -15.60
CA ARG A 125 10.08 14.50 -14.43
C ARG A 125 9.72 15.99 -14.39
N SER A 126 9.59 16.63 -15.54
CA SER A 126 9.17 18.03 -15.62
C SER A 126 7.78 18.25 -15.05
N ASP A 127 6.87 17.29 -15.21
CA ASP A 127 5.54 17.27 -14.62
C ASP A 127 5.57 17.31 -13.07
N LEU A 128 6.50 16.59 -12.46
CA LEU A 128 6.72 16.61 -11.01
C LEU A 128 7.26 17.99 -10.56
N GLN A 129 8.22 18.54 -11.28
CA GLN A 129 8.75 19.88 -10.98
C GLN A 129 7.66 20.94 -11.07
N ASP A 130 6.91 20.94 -12.16
CA ASP A 130 5.77 21.86 -12.37
C ASP A 130 4.68 21.73 -11.28
N MET A 131 4.43 20.53 -10.79
CA MET A 131 3.49 20.29 -9.70
C MET A 131 4.01 20.89 -8.39
N LEU A 132 5.29 20.66 -8.04
CA LEU A 132 5.89 21.14 -6.80
C LEU A 132 6.01 22.67 -6.75
N GLU A 133 6.13 23.35 -7.91
CA GLU A 133 6.09 24.82 -7.98
C GLU A 133 4.71 25.39 -7.64
N ARG A 134 3.65 24.62 -7.86
CA ARG A 134 2.26 25.07 -7.66
C ARG A 134 1.60 24.56 -6.39
N THR A 135 2.18 23.54 -5.77
CA THR A 135 1.54 22.80 -4.67
C THR A 135 2.50 22.58 -3.52
N ASP A 136 2.15 23.06 -2.35
CA ASP A 136 2.88 22.76 -1.11
C ASP A 136 2.50 21.38 -0.58
N VAL A 137 3.12 20.34 -1.14
CA VAL A 137 2.89 18.93 -0.76
C VAL A 137 3.27 18.66 0.70
N VAL A 138 4.22 19.42 1.27
CA VAL A 138 4.63 19.31 2.67
C VAL A 138 3.53 19.80 3.59
N ALA A 139 2.89 20.91 3.26
CA ALA A 139 1.74 21.42 4.01
C ALA A 139 0.54 20.46 3.92
N LEU A 140 0.25 19.89 2.73
CA LEU A 140 -0.79 18.89 2.55
C LEU A 140 -0.54 17.64 3.42
N ALA A 141 0.69 17.12 3.42
CA ALA A 141 1.06 15.94 4.19
C ALA A 141 0.99 16.20 5.71
N ARG A 142 1.47 17.35 6.18
CA ARG A 142 1.37 17.73 7.61
C ARG A 142 -0.07 17.86 8.07
N ASN A 143 -0.93 18.44 7.24
CA ASN A 143 -2.35 18.54 7.57
C ASN A 143 -3.00 17.17 7.67
N ALA A 144 -2.74 16.26 6.73
CA ALA A 144 -3.23 14.89 6.77
C ALA A 144 -2.77 14.16 8.04
N GLU A 145 -1.47 14.22 8.36
CA GLU A 145 -0.89 13.63 9.56
C GLU A 145 -1.57 14.14 10.85
N GLN A 146 -1.73 15.47 10.98
CA GLN A 146 -2.38 16.07 12.15
C GLN A 146 -3.84 15.67 12.28
N GLN A 147 -4.58 15.62 11.16
CA GLN A 147 -5.97 15.17 11.16
C GLN A 147 -6.08 13.68 11.56
N CYS A 148 -5.22 12.81 11.01
CA CYS A 148 -5.14 11.41 11.39
C CYS A 148 -4.84 11.25 12.88
N ALA A 149 -3.85 11.96 13.40
CA ALA A 149 -3.48 11.91 14.81
C ALA A 149 -4.67 12.23 15.73
N ARG A 150 -5.46 13.23 15.36
CA ARG A 150 -6.62 13.67 16.13
C ARG A 150 -7.83 12.74 15.97
N LEU A 151 -8.22 12.43 14.73
CA LEU A 151 -9.49 11.74 14.43
C LEU A 151 -9.39 10.23 14.58
N LEU A 152 -8.19 9.65 14.45
CA LEU A 152 -7.94 8.23 14.71
C LEU A 152 -7.42 7.99 16.14
N GLU A 153 -7.36 9.03 16.99
CA GLU A 153 -6.84 8.96 18.38
C GLU A 153 -5.50 8.21 18.43
N GLN A 154 -4.56 8.67 17.61
CA GLN A 154 -3.30 7.96 17.37
C GLN A 154 -2.50 7.80 18.66
N ASP A 155 -2.25 6.54 19.06
CA ASP A 155 -1.55 6.12 20.28
C ASP A 155 -0.13 5.57 20.00
N VAL A 156 0.33 5.69 18.76
CA VAL A 156 1.64 5.24 18.27
C VAL A 156 2.19 6.25 17.27
N ASP A 157 3.51 6.38 17.22
CA ASP A 157 4.15 7.23 16.22
C ASP A 157 4.15 6.54 14.85
N VAL A 158 3.64 7.25 13.84
CA VAL A 158 3.72 6.88 12.42
C VAL A 158 4.51 7.96 11.70
N ASP A 159 5.56 7.57 10.98
CA ASP A 159 6.32 8.48 10.14
C ASP A 159 5.63 8.64 8.78
N VAL A 160 5.58 9.87 8.28
CA VAL A 160 5.09 10.17 6.94
C VAL A 160 6.27 10.47 6.03
N VAL A 161 6.36 9.78 4.89
CA VAL A 161 7.45 9.93 3.94
C VAL A 161 6.93 10.45 2.61
N LEU A 162 7.46 11.60 2.17
CA LEU A 162 7.28 12.10 0.81
C LEU A 162 8.51 11.73 -0.02
N MET A 163 8.31 10.98 -1.09
CA MET A 163 9.41 10.51 -1.93
C MET A 163 9.04 10.50 -3.40
N VAL A 164 10.01 10.26 -4.23
CA VAL A 164 9.82 9.84 -5.63
C VAL A 164 10.06 8.34 -5.67
N GLY A 165 9.03 7.62 -6.08
CA GLY A 165 9.10 6.18 -6.27
C GLY A 165 9.61 5.78 -7.64
N VAL A 166 9.28 4.56 -8.02
CA VAL A 166 9.65 3.96 -9.31
C VAL A 166 8.43 3.64 -10.18
N GLY A 167 7.29 4.27 -9.89
CA GLY A 167 6.03 4.05 -10.61
C GLY A 167 5.24 2.82 -10.16
N ALA A 168 5.65 2.13 -9.09
CA ALA A 168 5.03 0.87 -8.66
C ALA A 168 3.78 1.07 -7.78
N ALA A 169 3.78 2.08 -6.91
CA ALA A 169 2.68 2.41 -6.02
C ALA A 169 2.58 3.92 -5.84
N ASN A 170 1.36 4.46 -5.77
CA ASN A 170 1.15 5.89 -5.52
C ASN A 170 1.33 6.26 -4.05
N ALA A 171 1.01 5.37 -3.16
CA ALA A 171 1.23 5.43 -1.72
C ALA A 171 1.32 4.01 -1.18
N GLY A 172 1.74 3.86 0.07
CA GLY A 172 1.79 2.56 0.75
C GLY A 172 2.24 2.70 2.18
N GLU A 173 2.21 1.57 2.85
CA GLU A 173 2.60 1.43 4.25
C GLU A 173 3.80 0.50 4.41
N LEU A 174 4.59 0.77 5.44
CA LEU A 174 5.67 -0.11 5.88
C LEU A 174 5.65 -0.22 7.41
N VAL A 175 6.19 -1.31 7.93
CA VAL A 175 6.64 -1.37 9.32
C VAL A 175 8.09 -1.81 9.31
N VAL A 176 8.95 -0.99 9.92
CA VAL A 176 10.39 -1.23 10.00
C VAL A 176 10.80 -1.12 11.45
N ASP A 177 11.34 -2.19 12.02
CA ASP A 177 11.73 -2.27 13.43
C ASP A 177 10.57 -1.88 14.40
N GLY A 178 9.35 -2.31 14.08
CA GLY A 178 8.14 -2.02 14.86
C GLY A 178 7.58 -0.59 14.68
N ARG A 179 8.19 0.24 13.84
CA ARG A 179 7.74 1.60 13.56
C ARG A 179 6.91 1.66 12.29
N GLY A 180 5.71 2.20 12.38
CA GLY A 180 4.81 2.41 11.26
C GLY A 180 5.28 3.57 10.37
N ILE A 181 5.19 3.38 9.06
CA ILE A 181 5.57 4.36 8.03
C ILE A 181 4.46 4.40 6.99
N ALA A 182 3.97 5.59 6.70
CA ALA A 182 3.09 5.85 5.55
C ALA A 182 3.87 6.66 4.52
N PHE A 183 3.95 6.22 3.27
CA PHE A 183 4.68 6.94 2.23
C PHE A 183 3.78 7.32 1.06
N ALA A 184 4.15 8.39 0.35
CA ALA A 184 3.56 8.77 -0.92
C ALA A 184 4.63 8.99 -1.98
N CYS A 185 4.40 8.44 -3.18
CA CYS A 185 5.25 8.55 -4.36
C CYS A 185 4.71 9.66 -5.27
N LEU A 186 5.34 10.83 -5.21
CA LEU A 186 4.79 12.06 -5.75
C LEU A 186 4.72 12.13 -7.29
N GLU A 187 5.43 11.27 -8.00
CA GLU A 187 5.29 11.15 -9.46
C GLU A 187 3.88 10.75 -9.91
N HIS A 188 3.07 10.22 -9.00
CA HIS A 188 1.68 9.86 -9.29
C HIS A 188 0.70 11.02 -9.14
N PHE A 189 1.09 12.15 -8.49
CA PHE A 189 0.21 13.26 -8.10
C PHE A 189 0.44 14.53 -8.92
N THR A 190 0.81 14.40 -10.18
CA THR A 190 1.19 15.53 -11.05
C THR A 190 0.04 16.12 -11.85
N SER A 191 -1.19 15.63 -11.70
CA SER A 191 -2.40 15.96 -12.51
C SER A 191 -2.29 15.54 -13.98
N VAL A 192 -1.15 15.01 -14.41
CA VAL A 192 -0.89 14.55 -15.79
C VAL A 192 -0.26 13.17 -15.74
N ALA A 193 -0.84 12.20 -16.46
CA ALA A 193 -0.24 10.89 -16.58
C ALA A 193 1.10 10.98 -17.34
N ASN A 194 2.14 10.40 -16.76
CA ASN A 194 3.47 10.40 -17.33
C ASN A 194 3.93 8.96 -17.61
N PRO A 195 3.97 8.50 -18.88
CA PRO A 195 4.35 7.14 -19.21
C PRO A 195 5.82 6.83 -18.90
N ASP A 196 6.71 7.84 -18.88
CA ASP A 196 8.15 7.62 -18.59
C ASP A 196 8.37 7.24 -17.11
N THR A 197 7.51 7.75 -16.22
CA THR A 197 7.59 7.50 -14.77
C THR A 197 6.50 6.56 -14.29
N GLN A 198 5.61 6.13 -15.18
CA GLN A 198 4.37 5.43 -14.86
C GLN A 198 3.43 6.24 -13.94
N GLY A 199 3.62 7.54 -13.91
CA GLY A 199 2.82 8.48 -13.14
C GLY A 199 1.35 8.43 -13.56
N LEU A 200 0.45 8.26 -12.57
CA LEU A 200 -0.99 8.08 -12.77
C LEU A 200 -1.70 9.40 -13.14
N GLY A 201 -1.08 10.55 -12.88
CA GLY A 201 -1.69 11.85 -13.08
C GLY A 201 -2.85 12.14 -12.12
N LEU A 202 -2.76 11.65 -10.89
CA LEU A 202 -3.69 11.99 -9.82
C LEU A 202 -3.60 13.49 -9.51
N ASP A 203 -4.73 14.07 -9.09
CA ASP A 203 -4.73 15.42 -8.58
C ASP A 203 -3.92 15.50 -7.28
N PRO A 204 -3.00 16.47 -7.09
CA PRO A 204 -2.27 16.66 -5.84
C PRO A 204 -3.18 16.83 -4.61
N GLU A 205 -4.39 17.34 -4.79
CA GLU A 205 -5.40 17.45 -3.72
C GLU A 205 -5.83 16.08 -3.16
N LEU A 206 -5.57 14.99 -3.87
CA LEU A 206 -5.80 13.62 -3.39
C LEU A 206 -4.69 13.09 -2.46
N LEU A 207 -3.56 13.80 -2.34
CA LEU A 207 -2.46 13.37 -1.47
C LEU A 207 -2.88 13.16 0.01
N PRO A 208 -3.67 14.06 0.64
CA PRO A 208 -4.17 13.83 2.00
C PRO A 208 -5.04 12.58 2.14
N LEU A 209 -5.86 12.27 1.13
CA LEU A 209 -6.70 11.07 1.09
C LEU A 209 -5.86 9.80 1.14
N TRP A 210 -4.83 9.72 0.29
CA TRP A 210 -3.95 8.55 0.22
C TRP A 210 -3.07 8.42 1.46
N LEU A 211 -2.51 9.52 1.96
CA LEU A 211 -1.75 9.48 3.21
C LEU A 211 -2.63 9.02 4.39
N ALA A 212 -3.89 9.45 4.46
CA ALA A 212 -4.80 9.00 5.50
C ALA A 212 -5.08 7.48 5.41
N HIS A 213 -5.18 6.94 4.21
CA HIS A 213 -5.28 5.51 3.94
C HIS A 213 -4.11 4.75 4.55
N GLU A 214 -2.89 5.15 4.22
CA GLU A 214 -1.68 4.47 4.65
C GLU A 214 -1.38 4.66 6.15
N ILE A 215 -1.69 5.83 6.70
CA ILE A 215 -1.58 6.07 8.15
C ILE A 215 -2.54 5.15 8.93
N ALA A 216 -3.74 4.91 8.42
CA ALA A 216 -4.69 4.00 9.07
C ALA A 216 -4.14 2.56 9.11
N HIS A 217 -3.52 2.07 8.03
CA HIS A 217 -2.81 0.80 8.01
C HIS A 217 -1.67 0.78 9.03
N ALA A 218 -0.82 1.80 9.04
CA ALA A 218 0.31 1.87 9.95
C ALA A 218 -0.13 1.87 11.43
N ILE A 219 -1.20 2.59 11.78
CA ILE A 219 -1.81 2.54 13.13
C ILE A 219 -2.30 1.12 13.44
N ARG A 220 -3.04 0.49 12.52
CA ARG A 220 -3.57 -0.86 12.70
C ARG A 220 -2.46 -1.89 12.92
N TYR A 221 -1.31 -1.71 12.28
CA TYR A 221 -0.17 -2.62 12.35
C TYR A 221 0.70 -2.42 13.58
N THR A 222 0.74 -1.23 14.16
CA THR A 222 1.73 -0.87 15.20
C THR A 222 1.14 -0.41 16.52
N SER A 223 -0.15 -0.01 16.56
CA SER A 223 -0.80 0.41 17.80
C SER A 223 -0.77 -0.72 18.85
N PRO A 224 -0.32 -0.44 20.10
CA PRO A 224 -0.30 -1.45 21.17
C PRO A 224 -1.69 -1.94 21.54
N THR A 225 -2.74 -1.18 21.21
CA THR A 225 -4.14 -1.55 21.47
C THR A 225 -4.83 -2.20 20.29
N SER A 226 -4.15 -2.35 19.15
CA SER A 226 -4.69 -3.05 17.98
C SER A 226 -4.83 -4.55 18.26
N ARG A 227 -5.98 -5.10 17.86
CA ARG A 227 -6.33 -6.51 17.94
C ARG A 227 -6.36 -7.18 16.56
N SER A 228 -5.72 -6.55 15.57
CA SER A 228 -5.66 -7.06 14.20
C SER A 228 -4.78 -8.30 14.09
N GLU A 229 -5.14 -9.21 13.21
CA GLU A 229 -4.32 -10.37 12.84
C GLU A 229 -3.00 -9.90 12.19
N LEU A 230 -3.05 -8.84 11.37
CA LEU A 230 -1.87 -8.28 10.71
C LEU A 230 -0.82 -7.80 11.70
N ARG A 231 -1.23 -7.12 12.79
CA ARG A 231 -0.31 -6.74 13.85
C ARG A 231 0.39 -7.95 14.47
N GLN A 232 -0.37 -9.00 14.78
CA GLN A 232 0.21 -10.22 15.34
C GLN A 232 1.25 -10.84 14.41
N LEU A 233 0.96 -10.91 13.11
CA LEU A 233 1.88 -11.43 12.10
C LEU A 233 3.16 -10.58 11.98
N ILE A 234 3.04 -9.26 12.09
CA ILE A 234 4.17 -8.34 12.06
C ILE A 234 5.01 -8.46 13.34
N ASP A 235 4.38 -8.58 14.51
CA ASP A 235 5.08 -8.81 15.79
C ASP A 235 5.86 -10.14 15.75
N GLU A 236 5.27 -11.21 15.20
CA GLU A 236 5.94 -12.51 14.99
C GLU A 236 7.12 -12.41 14.01
N ALA A 237 7.05 -11.47 13.05
CA ALA A 237 8.13 -11.20 12.11
C ALA A 237 9.19 -10.21 12.67
N GLY A 238 9.20 -9.96 13.99
CA GLY A 238 10.16 -9.08 14.64
C GLY A 238 9.94 -7.60 14.34
N GLY A 239 8.69 -7.18 14.07
CA GLY A 239 8.33 -5.81 13.76
C GLY A 239 8.63 -5.40 12.32
N GLN A 240 8.66 -6.36 11.40
CA GLN A 240 8.87 -6.12 9.96
C GLN A 240 7.60 -6.46 9.17
N TYR A 241 7.14 -5.52 8.36
CA TYR A 241 6.05 -5.78 7.43
C TYR A 241 6.56 -6.39 6.13
N SER A 242 5.94 -7.46 5.67
CA SER A 242 6.14 -8.02 4.35
C SER A 242 4.81 -8.22 3.66
N TYR A 243 4.59 -7.50 2.57
CA TYR A 243 3.39 -7.62 1.74
C TYR A 243 3.12 -9.07 1.33
N TRP A 244 4.18 -9.79 0.92
CA TRP A 244 4.08 -11.15 0.40
C TRP A 244 3.79 -12.17 1.51
N GLU A 245 4.52 -12.09 2.64
CA GLU A 245 4.34 -13.04 3.75
C GLU A 245 3.05 -12.80 4.53
N THR A 246 2.70 -11.55 4.81
CA THR A 246 1.41 -11.23 5.43
C THR A 246 0.25 -11.63 4.53
N GLY A 247 0.36 -11.42 3.19
CA GLY A 247 -0.65 -11.84 2.22
C GLY A 247 -0.84 -13.37 2.11
N ARG A 248 0.18 -14.16 2.47
CA ARG A 248 0.05 -15.62 2.54
C ARG A 248 -0.61 -16.09 3.82
N ARG A 249 -0.39 -15.40 4.93
CA ARG A 249 -0.72 -15.87 6.28
C ARG A 249 -2.00 -15.26 6.82
N ALA A 250 -2.29 -14.01 6.50
CA ALA A 250 -3.49 -13.32 6.95
C ALA A 250 -4.75 -13.89 6.29
N SER A 251 -5.84 -13.99 7.06
CA SER A 251 -7.13 -14.37 6.51
C SER A 251 -7.65 -13.32 5.52
N LEU A 252 -8.41 -13.76 4.52
CA LEU A 252 -9.05 -12.83 3.58
C LEU A 252 -9.94 -11.82 4.32
N ARG A 253 -10.62 -12.24 5.37
CA ARG A 253 -11.42 -11.38 6.26
C ARG A 253 -10.61 -10.21 6.79
N GLU A 254 -9.43 -10.50 7.34
CA GLU A 254 -8.53 -9.46 7.87
C GLU A 254 -8.08 -8.50 6.78
N LEU A 255 -7.66 -9.03 5.63
CA LEU A 255 -7.18 -8.22 4.51
C LEU A 255 -8.27 -7.30 3.94
N LEU A 256 -9.51 -7.79 3.78
CA LEU A 256 -10.63 -6.99 3.30
C LEU A 256 -10.98 -5.85 4.26
N ILE A 257 -11.09 -6.18 5.55
CA ILE A 257 -11.42 -5.18 6.59
C ILE A 257 -10.30 -4.16 6.72
N ASN A 258 -9.05 -4.58 6.63
CA ASN A 258 -7.90 -3.68 6.63
C ASN A 258 -8.04 -2.58 5.56
N GLU A 259 -8.28 -2.96 4.31
CA GLU A 259 -8.50 -2.01 3.22
C GLU A 259 -9.76 -1.16 3.40
N GLY A 260 -10.84 -1.78 3.86
CA GLY A 260 -12.10 -1.08 4.12
C GLY A 260 -11.98 0.01 5.18
N LEU A 261 -11.25 -0.26 6.25
CA LEU A 261 -10.97 0.73 7.31
C LEU A 261 -10.14 1.89 6.79
N ALA A 262 -9.14 1.62 5.95
CA ALA A 262 -8.31 2.65 5.34
C ALA A 262 -9.12 3.55 4.39
N VAL A 263 -10.05 2.97 3.62
CA VAL A 263 -11.02 3.74 2.81
C VAL A 263 -11.85 4.67 3.69
N HIS A 264 -12.39 4.18 4.81
CA HIS A 264 -13.17 5.03 5.72
C HIS A 264 -12.32 6.10 6.41
N ALA A 265 -11.08 5.79 6.78
CA ALA A 265 -10.15 6.80 7.31
C ALA A 265 -9.94 7.93 6.29
N SER A 266 -9.74 7.58 5.02
CA SER A 266 -9.63 8.57 3.93
C SER A 266 -10.86 9.47 3.83
N GLN A 267 -12.07 8.91 3.95
CA GLN A 267 -13.33 9.66 3.90
C GLN A 267 -13.48 10.64 5.05
N VAL A 268 -13.06 10.24 6.26
CA VAL A 268 -13.16 11.08 7.47
C VAL A 268 -12.10 12.18 7.47
N ILE A 269 -10.89 11.88 7.02
CA ILE A 269 -9.75 12.80 7.06
C ILE A 269 -9.78 13.80 5.89
N SER A 270 -10.13 13.32 4.69
CA SER A 270 -10.16 14.13 3.47
C SER A 270 -11.56 14.01 2.81
N PRO A 271 -12.59 14.65 3.37
CA PRO A 271 -13.94 14.57 2.83
C PRO A 271 -14.11 15.40 1.55
N GLY A 272 -15.18 15.12 0.80
CA GLY A 272 -15.59 15.94 -0.35
C GLY A 272 -15.12 15.42 -1.71
N HIS A 273 -14.40 14.33 -1.75
CA HIS A 273 -14.02 13.66 -2.98
C HIS A 273 -15.15 12.77 -3.52
N ALA A 274 -15.06 12.37 -4.78
CA ALA A 274 -16.03 11.46 -5.35
C ALA A 274 -15.87 10.04 -4.74
N ALA A 275 -16.99 9.32 -4.58
CA ALA A 275 -16.99 8.03 -3.90
C ALA A 275 -15.97 7.02 -4.49
N TRP A 276 -15.74 7.04 -5.79
CA TRP A 276 -14.77 6.15 -6.45
C TRP A 276 -13.30 6.51 -6.17
N GLU A 277 -12.99 7.77 -5.84
CA GLU A 277 -11.63 8.24 -5.56
C GLU A 277 -11.09 7.64 -4.28
N TYR A 278 -11.95 7.44 -3.27
CA TYR A 278 -11.56 6.79 -2.01
C TYR A 278 -11.15 5.32 -2.17
N PHE A 279 -11.60 4.67 -3.24
CA PHE A 279 -11.22 3.29 -3.57
C PHE A 279 -10.07 3.22 -4.58
N GLY A 280 -9.61 4.36 -5.09
CA GLY A 280 -8.69 4.42 -6.21
C GLY A 280 -9.28 3.79 -7.48
N PHE A 281 -10.60 3.91 -7.66
CA PHE A 281 -11.30 3.40 -8.83
C PHE A 281 -11.57 4.53 -9.84
N GLY A 282 -11.71 4.16 -11.10
CA GLY A 282 -12.40 5.00 -12.06
C GLY A 282 -13.92 4.87 -11.87
N ARG A 283 -14.68 5.88 -12.34
CA ARG A 283 -16.15 5.92 -12.24
C ARG A 283 -16.82 4.65 -12.80
N ARG A 284 -16.31 4.10 -13.90
CA ARG A 284 -16.85 2.87 -14.54
C ARG A 284 -16.61 1.65 -13.67
N GLN A 285 -15.41 1.51 -13.13
CA GLN A 285 -15.08 0.40 -12.24
C GLN A 285 -15.92 0.43 -10.97
N TYR A 286 -16.08 1.59 -10.35
CA TYR A 286 -16.95 1.76 -9.17
C TYR A 286 -18.39 1.33 -9.46
N ALA A 287 -18.96 1.79 -10.59
CA ALA A 287 -20.31 1.38 -11.00
C ALA A 287 -20.40 -0.16 -11.18
N ARG A 288 -19.37 -0.77 -11.77
CA ARG A 288 -19.33 -2.22 -12.01
C ARG A 288 -19.18 -3.00 -10.69
N VAL A 289 -18.39 -2.53 -9.74
CA VAL A 289 -18.26 -3.14 -8.41
C VAL A 289 -19.62 -3.11 -7.69
N ARG A 290 -20.33 -1.99 -7.73
CA ARG A 290 -21.67 -1.88 -7.14
C ARG A 290 -22.70 -2.79 -7.81
N GLU A 291 -22.68 -2.90 -9.13
CA GLU A 291 -23.55 -3.82 -9.86
C GLU A 291 -23.32 -5.29 -9.48
N LEU A 292 -22.06 -5.66 -9.25
CA LEU A 292 -21.66 -7.01 -8.91
C LEU A 292 -21.54 -7.27 -7.40
N GLU A 293 -21.95 -6.34 -6.53
CA GLU A 293 -21.79 -6.45 -5.07
C GLU A 293 -22.25 -7.80 -4.52
N ALA A 294 -23.42 -8.29 -4.95
CA ALA A 294 -23.96 -9.57 -4.50
C ALA A 294 -23.12 -10.79 -4.99
N VAL A 295 -22.53 -10.71 -6.21
CA VAL A 295 -21.65 -11.76 -6.74
C VAL A 295 -20.34 -11.76 -5.97
N ILE A 296 -19.73 -10.59 -5.79
CA ILE A 296 -18.49 -10.41 -5.02
C ILE A 296 -18.70 -10.93 -3.59
N GLY A 297 -19.80 -10.55 -2.95
CA GLY A 297 -20.12 -10.95 -1.58
C GLY A 297 -20.22 -12.48 -1.43
N ARG A 298 -20.90 -13.19 -2.35
CA ARG A 298 -20.97 -14.66 -2.32
C ARG A 298 -19.59 -15.29 -2.49
N ALA A 299 -18.81 -14.82 -3.48
CA ALA A 299 -17.47 -15.34 -3.74
C ALA A 299 -16.55 -15.17 -2.51
N VAL A 300 -16.59 -14.00 -1.89
CA VAL A 300 -15.79 -13.71 -0.70
C VAL A 300 -16.23 -14.54 0.50
N LEU A 301 -17.54 -14.76 0.72
CA LEU A 301 -18.03 -15.56 1.85
C LEU A 301 -17.46 -16.99 1.88
N GLU A 302 -17.23 -17.60 0.74
CA GLU A 302 -16.63 -18.94 0.62
C GLU A 302 -15.13 -18.94 1.01
N ASP A 303 -14.45 -17.81 0.80
CA ASP A 303 -13.01 -17.67 1.00
C ASP A 303 -12.64 -16.91 2.30
N LEU A 304 -13.63 -16.35 3.02
CA LEU A 304 -13.44 -15.31 4.03
C LEU A 304 -12.46 -15.67 5.15
N ASP A 305 -12.50 -16.92 5.63
CA ASP A 305 -11.64 -17.40 6.71
C ASP A 305 -10.40 -18.16 6.21
N ARG A 306 -10.17 -18.14 4.90
CA ARG A 306 -9.00 -18.75 4.27
C ARG A 306 -7.88 -17.72 4.16
N ALA A 307 -6.65 -18.19 4.24
CA ALA A 307 -5.43 -17.42 3.95
C ALA A 307 -4.83 -17.88 2.62
N GLY A 308 -4.02 -17.03 2.02
CA GLY A 308 -3.27 -17.36 0.81
C GLY A 308 -3.07 -16.19 -0.12
N LEU A 309 -1.87 -16.09 -0.68
CA LEU A 309 -1.50 -14.99 -1.57
C LEU A 309 -2.44 -14.87 -2.78
N GLY A 310 -2.88 -16.00 -3.35
CA GLY A 310 -3.81 -16.01 -4.47
C GLY A 310 -5.16 -15.36 -4.15
N LEU A 311 -5.66 -15.46 -2.92
CA LEU A 311 -6.87 -14.78 -2.48
C LEU A 311 -6.64 -13.27 -2.37
N ARG A 312 -5.52 -12.85 -1.75
CA ARG A 312 -5.15 -11.44 -1.71
C ARG A 312 -5.09 -10.84 -3.11
N LEU A 313 -4.38 -11.49 -4.01
CA LEU A 313 -4.23 -11.01 -5.39
C LEU A 313 -5.58 -10.94 -6.11
N ARG A 314 -6.44 -11.95 -5.98
CA ARG A 314 -7.76 -12.00 -6.62
C ARG A 314 -8.66 -10.83 -6.22
N TYR A 315 -8.72 -10.50 -4.94
CA TYR A 315 -9.69 -9.54 -4.42
C TYR A 315 -9.14 -8.14 -4.18
N LEU A 316 -7.80 -8.00 -3.97
CA LEU A 316 -7.21 -6.74 -3.53
C LEU A 316 -6.11 -6.19 -4.47
N SER A 317 -5.76 -6.91 -5.54
CA SER A 317 -4.76 -6.44 -6.49
C SER A 317 -5.39 -6.15 -7.87
N GLY A 318 -4.64 -5.42 -8.69
CA GLY A 318 -4.87 -5.29 -10.12
C GLY A 318 -4.00 -6.26 -10.92
N GLY A 319 -4.23 -6.35 -12.23
CA GLY A 319 -3.39 -7.08 -13.17
C GLY A 319 -3.54 -8.61 -13.16
N MET A 320 -4.44 -9.18 -12.37
CA MET A 320 -4.77 -10.60 -12.46
C MET A 320 -5.56 -10.91 -13.73
N SER A 321 -5.29 -12.07 -14.34
CA SER A 321 -6.03 -12.48 -15.54
C SER A 321 -7.54 -12.61 -15.26
N ASP A 322 -8.35 -12.48 -16.29
CA ASP A 322 -9.81 -12.60 -16.18
C ASP A 322 -10.20 -14.00 -15.66
N GLU A 323 -9.50 -15.06 -16.08
CA GLU A 323 -9.73 -16.41 -15.60
C GLU A 323 -9.53 -16.52 -14.08
N ALA A 324 -8.47 -15.91 -13.55
CA ALA A 324 -8.17 -15.93 -12.11
C ALA A 324 -9.21 -15.15 -11.27
N ARG A 325 -9.92 -14.20 -11.91
CA ARG A 325 -10.97 -13.37 -11.28
C ARG A 325 -12.38 -13.85 -11.59
N THR A 326 -12.56 -14.88 -12.44
CA THR A 326 -13.89 -15.36 -12.82
C THR A 326 -14.54 -16.17 -11.70
N VAL A 327 -15.75 -15.78 -11.32
CA VAL A 327 -16.64 -16.48 -10.38
C VAL A 327 -18.07 -16.50 -10.96
N ASP A 328 -18.72 -17.65 -10.98
CA ASP A 328 -20.11 -17.79 -11.46
C ASP A 328 -20.34 -17.15 -12.85
N ARG A 329 -19.42 -17.26 -13.77
CA ARG A 329 -19.44 -16.64 -15.13
C ARG A 329 -19.21 -15.11 -15.14
N TYR A 330 -18.96 -14.50 -14.01
CA TYR A 330 -18.64 -13.08 -13.92
C TYR A 330 -17.14 -12.87 -13.68
N VAL A 331 -16.53 -11.99 -14.45
CA VAL A 331 -15.20 -11.48 -14.15
C VAL A 331 -15.35 -10.41 -13.06
N LEU A 332 -14.78 -10.68 -11.89
CA LEU A 332 -14.80 -9.72 -10.80
C LEU A 332 -13.95 -8.50 -11.17
N PRO A 333 -14.43 -7.27 -10.88
CA PRO A 333 -13.61 -6.09 -11.04
C PRO A 333 -12.36 -6.19 -10.17
N GLU A 334 -11.24 -5.67 -10.67
CA GLU A 334 -10.01 -5.58 -9.90
C GLU A 334 -10.22 -4.82 -8.60
N ARG A 335 -9.51 -5.22 -7.56
CA ARG A 335 -9.56 -4.57 -6.24
C ARG A 335 -10.98 -4.48 -5.63
N SER A 336 -11.92 -5.30 -6.12
CA SER A 336 -13.31 -5.29 -5.66
C SER A 336 -13.47 -5.55 -4.16
N GLY A 337 -12.48 -6.18 -3.54
CA GLY A 337 -12.42 -6.42 -2.09
C GLY A 337 -12.39 -5.15 -1.25
N TYR A 338 -11.83 -4.05 -1.75
CA TYR A 338 -11.83 -2.75 -1.07
C TYR A 338 -13.25 -2.28 -0.74
N PHE A 339 -14.14 -2.37 -1.74
CA PHE A 339 -15.54 -1.99 -1.57
C PHE A 339 -16.26 -2.86 -0.53
N LEU A 340 -16.06 -4.18 -0.62
CA LEU A 340 -16.69 -5.10 0.32
C LEU A 340 -16.13 -4.95 1.73
N GLY A 341 -14.82 -4.75 1.88
CA GLY A 341 -14.16 -4.46 3.15
C GLY A 341 -14.73 -3.21 3.82
N ALA A 342 -14.96 -2.13 3.06
CA ALA A 342 -15.61 -0.93 3.57
C ALA A 342 -17.03 -1.24 4.09
N ARG A 343 -17.84 -1.99 3.33
CA ARG A 343 -19.18 -2.43 3.78
C ARG A 343 -19.14 -3.28 5.05
N MET A 344 -18.10 -4.12 5.21
CA MET A 344 -17.93 -4.93 6.42
C MET A 344 -17.55 -4.11 7.66
N ALA A 345 -16.90 -2.96 7.47
CA ALA A 345 -16.49 -2.06 8.56
C ALA A 345 -17.60 -1.07 8.98
N ASP A 346 -18.57 -0.76 8.10
CA ASP A 346 -19.62 0.26 8.30
C ASP A 346 -20.28 0.20 9.66
N ALA A 347 -20.78 -0.96 10.07
CA ALA A 347 -21.53 -1.13 11.32
C ALA A 347 -20.68 -0.84 12.55
N GLY A 348 -19.44 -1.33 12.57
CA GLY A 348 -18.52 -1.10 13.68
C GLY A 348 -18.09 0.37 13.79
N ILE A 349 -17.87 1.04 12.67
CA ILE A 349 -17.55 2.47 12.64
C ILE A 349 -18.74 3.30 13.10
N SER A 350 -19.96 2.96 12.65
CA SER A 350 -21.19 3.67 13.02
C SER A 350 -21.50 3.54 14.51
N GLU A 351 -21.25 2.35 15.10
CA GLU A 351 -21.55 2.08 16.51
C GLU A 351 -20.48 2.63 17.46
N ARG A 352 -19.19 2.53 17.09
CA ARG A 352 -18.06 2.73 18.02
C ARG A 352 -17.04 3.78 17.56
N GLY A 353 -17.23 4.32 16.38
CA GLY A 353 -16.32 5.33 15.80
C GLY A 353 -15.07 4.74 15.12
N MET A 354 -14.44 5.58 14.32
CA MET A 354 -13.30 5.20 13.49
C MET A 354 -12.05 4.84 14.32
N ALA A 355 -11.78 5.58 15.39
CA ALA A 355 -10.61 5.36 16.25
C ALA A 355 -10.65 3.96 16.93
N TRP A 356 -11.83 3.50 17.34
CA TRP A 356 -12.00 2.13 17.83
C TRP A 356 -11.88 1.11 16.70
N ALA A 357 -12.55 1.35 15.56
CA ALA A 357 -12.65 0.40 14.46
C ALA A 357 -11.26 0.07 13.86
N VAL A 358 -10.38 1.05 13.70
CA VAL A 358 -9.03 0.83 13.16
C VAL A 358 -8.20 -0.13 14.01
N ARG A 359 -8.54 -0.30 15.31
CA ARG A 359 -7.86 -1.19 16.26
C ARG A 359 -8.61 -2.48 16.54
N ALA A 360 -9.87 -2.58 16.12
CA ALA A 360 -10.69 -3.76 16.34
C ALA A 360 -10.20 -4.96 15.52
N SER A 361 -10.42 -6.16 16.02
CA SER A 361 -10.20 -7.37 15.23
C SER A 361 -11.22 -7.47 14.09
N ALA A 362 -10.83 -8.14 13.01
CA ALA A 362 -11.74 -8.39 11.90
C ALA A 362 -12.96 -9.24 12.32
N ALA A 363 -12.80 -10.09 13.33
CA ALA A 363 -13.91 -10.88 13.88
C ALA A 363 -14.96 -9.99 14.58
N GLU A 364 -14.53 -9.03 15.41
CA GLU A 364 -15.43 -8.08 16.09
C GLU A 364 -16.23 -7.26 15.06
N LEU A 365 -15.54 -6.69 14.04
CA LEU A 365 -16.19 -5.91 12.99
C LEU A 365 -17.19 -6.74 12.17
N SER A 366 -16.80 -7.98 11.80
CA SER A 366 -17.70 -8.89 11.08
C SER A 366 -18.91 -9.31 11.92
N GLN A 367 -18.79 -9.42 13.24
CA GLN A 367 -19.89 -9.72 14.13
C GLN A 367 -20.90 -8.57 14.17
N LEU A 368 -20.42 -7.33 14.29
CA LEU A 368 -21.27 -6.13 14.26
C LEU A 368 -21.99 -5.98 12.91
N ALA A 369 -21.30 -6.24 11.80
CA ALA A 369 -21.91 -6.21 10.48
C ALA A 369 -23.06 -7.23 10.35
N ARG A 370 -22.88 -8.47 10.84
CA ARG A 370 -23.94 -9.50 10.84
C ARG A 370 -25.12 -9.12 11.75
N ALA A 371 -24.85 -8.56 12.93
CA ALA A 371 -25.90 -8.12 13.83
C ALA A 371 -26.75 -7.01 13.22
N ALA A 372 -26.12 -6.02 12.56
CA ALA A 372 -26.82 -4.95 11.87
C ALA A 372 -27.71 -5.46 10.73
N GLN A 373 -27.27 -6.46 9.96
CA GLN A 373 -28.07 -7.08 8.90
C GLN A 373 -29.26 -7.88 9.43
N ALA A 374 -29.15 -8.48 10.60
CA ALA A 374 -30.26 -9.25 11.21
C ALA A 374 -31.37 -8.35 11.78
N THR A 375 -31.10 -7.05 11.98
CA THR A 375 -32.04 -6.07 12.54
C THR A 375 -32.64 -5.13 11.49
N ALA A 376 -32.15 -5.14 10.25
CA ALA A 376 -32.62 -4.35 9.11
C ALA A 376 -33.67 -5.12 8.29
#